data_a335889aa99eeec7c04737dbec073757
#
_entry.id   a335889aa99eeec7c04737dbec073757
#
_cell.length_a   1.000
_cell.length_b   1.000
_cell.length_c   1.000
_cell.angle_alpha   90.00
_cell.angle_beta   90.00
_cell.angle_gamma   90.00
#
_symmetry.space_group_name_H-M   'P 1'
#
loop_
_entity.id
_entity.type
_entity.pdbx_description
1 polymer ?
#
loop_
_entity_poly.entity_id
_entity_poly.type
_entity_poly.pdbx_seq_one_letter_code
_entity_poly.pdbx_strand_id
1 'polypeptide(L)'
;CYFSRYFTILNNKIFVKNIVTIRGTGESTIKEEPSSFDADETCGIIISITEKEILILAQQNTVKVGGQYRVYFQLGDAVPCEVKGYDSKTGLAVVSVLISQTTNGIQKSIAAVQMGTSKAISRGKYVIAVGNPLGNMSSVQVGIINSTSFVSSYVDGVITLLSTNLISQSKGSGFFLDEDGRLIGIITHDGDEAKETNFIKALGISDVTTNLERLANGKNIPYFGIRVSTVTEKIARENELPEGVYVESVILDSPAMATAIQKGDIIQEVGKNSVKTAKQLQQVLSNYEIGANLSISLKRFSPTGYKTVLCYVTLTSLMELK
;
A
#
# COMPACT_ATOMS: atom_id res chain seq x y z
N CYS A 1 1.68 -4.18 33.70
CA CYS A 1 2.12 -2.81 33.59
C CYS A 1 2.37 -2.40 32.14
N TYR A 2 1.36 -1.85 31.47
CA TYR A 2 1.43 -1.45 30.06
C TYR A 2 2.49 -0.36 29.80
N PHE A 3 2.63 0.62 30.69
CA PHE A 3 3.62 1.70 30.59
C PHE A 3 5.06 1.20 30.54
N SER A 4 5.39 0.10 31.21
CA SER A 4 6.73 -0.50 31.22
C SER A 4 7.10 -1.11 29.86
N ARG A 5 6.16 -1.73 29.13
CA ARG A 5 6.40 -2.26 27.77
C ARG A 5 6.64 -1.14 26.76
N TYR A 6 5.86 -0.06 26.81
CA TYR A 6 6.08 1.11 25.95
C TYR A 6 7.46 1.73 26.17
N PHE A 7 7.85 1.88 27.44
CA PHE A 7 9.17 2.41 27.79
C PHE A 7 10.30 1.49 27.31
N THR A 8 10.07 0.18 27.33
CA THR A 8 11.04 -0.82 26.82
C THR A 8 11.14 -0.78 25.30
N ILE A 9 10.04 -0.63 24.58
CA ILE A 9 10.02 -0.50 23.11
C ILE A 9 10.71 0.80 22.68
N LEU A 10 10.39 1.93 23.32
CA LEU A 10 11.02 3.23 23.08
C LEU A 10 12.51 3.25 23.48
N ASN A 11 12.89 2.60 24.60
CA ASN A 11 14.27 2.55 25.08
C ASN A 11 15.13 1.50 24.38
N ASN A 12 14.55 0.42 23.80
CA ASN A 12 15.33 -0.65 23.16
C ASN A 12 15.84 -0.30 21.75
N LYS A 13 15.78 0.96 21.32
CA LYS A 13 16.32 1.40 20.01
C LYS A 13 15.75 0.62 18.81
N ILE A 14 14.66 -0.14 18.96
CA ILE A 14 14.09 -0.97 17.89
C ILE A 14 13.63 -0.09 16.73
N PHE A 15 13.00 1.05 17.05
CA PHE A 15 12.52 1.99 16.03
C PHE A 15 13.61 2.64 15.21
N VAL A 16 14.81 2.74 15.78
CA VAL A 16 15.94 3.43 15.21
C VAL A 16 16.62 2.57 14.14
N LYS A 17 16.53 1.24 14.27
CA LYS A 17 17.29 0.31 13.43
C LYS A 17 16.63 -0.04 12.09
N ASN A 18 15.33 0.16 11.97
CA ASN A 18 14.59 -0.23 10.78
C ASN A 18 14.00 0.94 9.98
N ILE A 19 14.09 2.17 10.49
CA ILE A 19 13.66 3.38 9.78
C ILE A 19 14.86 4.03 9.09
N VAL A 20 14.66 4.42 7.83
CA VAL A 20 15.64 5.11 6.99
C VAL A 20 15.00 6.30 6.29
N THR A 21 15.83 7.20 5.80
CA THR A 21 15.41 8.31 4.93
C THR A 21 15.86 8.03 3.51
N ILE A 22 15.02 8.27 2.52
CA ILE A 22 15.32 8.14 1.10
C ILE A 22 15.23 9.53 0.48
N ARG A 23 16.29 9.94 -0.23
CA ARG A 23 16.34 11.23 -0.95
C ARG A 23 16.70 11.03 -2.41
N GLY A 24 16.05 11.80 -3.28
CA GLY A 24 16.46 11.94 -4.67
C GLY A 24 17.79 12.69 -4.79
N THR A 25 18.61 12.31 -5.79
CA THR A 25 19.89 12.98 -6.09
C THR A 25 19.79 13.93 -7.28
N GLY A 26 18.58 14.24 -7.77
CA GLY A 26 18.37 15.23 -8.82
C GLY A 26 18.85 16.62 -8.39
N GLU A 27 19.42 17.39 -9.31
CA GLU A 27 19.77 18.81 -9.11
C GLU A 27 18.48 19.59 -8.78
N SER A 28 18.14 19.70 -7.51
CA SER A 28 17.30 20.79 -7.07
C SER A 28 18.14 22.05 -7.16
N THR A 29 17.84 22.91 -8.13
CA THR A 29 18.30 24.29 -8.16
C THR A 29 18.17 24.85 -6.74
N ILE A 30 19.30 25.23 -6.19
CA ILE A 30 19.45 25.86 -4.88
C ILE A 30 18.40 26.97 -4.76
N LYS A 31 17.32 26.71 -4.05
CA LYS A 31 16.46 27.78 -3.53
C LYS A 31 16.97 28.11 -2.15
N GLU A 32 17.56 29.29 -2.07
CA GLU A 32 17.96 29.95 -0.84
C GLU A 32 16.71 30.29 -0.01
N GLU A 33 16.16 29.32 0.69
CA GLU A 33 15.34 29.55 1.90
C GLU A 33 15.04 28.18 2.56
N PRO A 34 15.33 27.95 3.85
CA PRO A 34 15.04 26.70 4.53
C PRO A 34 13.62 26.68 5.07
N SER A 35 12.62 26.82 4.21
CA SER A 35 11.21 26.84 4.62
C SER A 35 10.29 26.17 3.62
N SER A 36 10.59 24.93 3.27
CA SER A 36 9.58 23.96 2.78
C SER A 36 10.28 22.62 2.66
N PHE A 37 9.62 21.56 3.20
CA PHE A 37 9.99 20.17 3.04
C PHE A 37 10.56 19.91 1.64
N ASP A 38 11.78 19.37 1.57
CA ASP A 38 12.33 18.88 0.32
C ASP A 38 11.34 17.89 -0.26
N ALA A 39 10.73 18.24 -1.40
CA ALA A 39 9.72 17.42 -2.08
C ALA A 39 10.26 16.04 -2.49
N ASP A 40 11.56 15.81 -2.34
CA ASP A 40 12.31 14.63 -2.75
C ASP A 40 12.74 13.72 -1.59
N GLU A 41 12.20 13.92 -0.38
CA GLU A 41 12.53 13.12 0.79
C GLU A 41 11.34 12.29 1.29
N THR A 42 11.55 10.98 1.54
CA THR A 42 10.54 10.10 2.12
C THR A 42 11.12 9.20 3.19
N CYS A 43 10.24 8.74 4.09
CA CYS A 43 10.57 7.73 5.07
C CYS A 43 10.49 6.33 4.46
N GLY A 44 11.49 5.50 4.72
CA GLY A 44 11.51 4.08 4.38
C GLY A 44 11.57 3.20 5.63
N ILE A 45 11.08 1.97 5.53
CA ILE A 45 11.23 0.94 6.56
C ILE A 45 11.89 -0.31 5.98
N ILE A 46 12.91 -0.82 6.66
CA ILE A 46 13.63 -2.03 6.24
C ILE A 46 12.73 -3.23 6.47
N ILE A 47 12.34 -3.92 5.38
CA ILE A 47 11.45 -5.09 5.43
C ILE A 47 12.19 -6.41 5.31
N SER A 48 13.41 -6.42 4.75
CA SER A 48 14.24 -7.62 4.65
C SER A 48 15.72 -7.26 4.56
N ILE A 49 16.57 -8.10 5.11
CA ILE A 49 18.03 -8.04 4.96
C ILE A 49 18.49 -9.43 4.54
N THR A 50 19.10 -9.53 3.37
CA THR A 50 19.69 -10.75 2.84
C THR A 50 21.20 -10.63 2.79
N GLU A 51 21.92 -11.68 2.36
CA GLU A 51 23.37 -11.61 2.14
C GLU A 51 23.78 -10.64 1.02
N LYS A 52 22.84 -10.31 0.12
CA LYS A 52 23.11 -9.50 -1.08
C LYS A 52 22.56 -8.08 -0.97
N GLU A 53 21.37 -7.93 -0.41
CA GLU A 53 20.65 -6.66 -0.44
C GLU A 53 19.79 -6.41 0.80
N ILE A 54 19.56 -5.14 1.07
CA ILE A 54 18.61 -4.61 2.05
C ILE A 54 17.39 -4.14 1.26
N LEU A 55 16.21 -4.69 1.56
CA LEU A 55 14.94 -4.28 0.96
C LEU A 55 14.22 -3.30 1.89
N ILE A 56 13.80 -2.18 1.31
CA ILE A 56 13.19 -1.06 2.03
C ILE A 56 11.85 -0.75 1.36
N LEU A 57 10.79 -0.74 2.15
CA LEU A 57 9.47 -0.26 1.76
C LEU A 57 9.41 1.25 1.91
N ALA A 58 8.94 1.94 0.88
CA ALA A 58 8.80 3.38 0.81
C ALA A 58 7.47 3.78 0.15
N GLN A 59 7.15 5.07 0.18
CA GLN A 59 6.03 5.63 -0.55
C GLN A 59 6.47 6.16 -1.92
N GLN A 60 5.69 5.87 -2.95
CA GLN A 60 5.98 6.23 -4.35
C GLN A 60 6.01 7.74 -4.61
N ASN A 61 5.31 8.55 -3.81
CA ASN A 61 5.18 9.99 -4.06
C ASN A 61 6.54 10.68 -4.27
N THR A 62 7.59 10.13 -3.69
CA THR A 62 8.97 10.63 -3.78
C THR A 62 9.87 9.72 -4.62
N VAL A 63 9.52 8.43 -4.75
CA VAL A 63 10.37 7.42 -5.41
C VAL A 63 9.76 7.05 -6.77
N LYS A 64 10.38 7.51 -7.86
CA LYS A 64 9.95 7.23 -9.25
C LYS A 64 10.92 6.28 -9.93
N VAL A 65 10.42 5.46 -10.86
CA VAL A 65 11.28 4.61 -11.69
C VAL A 65 12.21 5.46 -12.56
N GLY A 66 13.48 5.06 -12.65
CA GLY A 66 14.50 5.78 -13.39
C GLY A 66 15.12 6.97 -12.63
N GLY A 67 14.59 7.33 -11.45
CA GLY A 67 15.20 8.32 -10.60
C GLY A 67 16.43 7.75 -9.87
N GLN A 68 17.36 8.62 -9.53
CA GLN A 68 18.51 8.27 -8.70
C GLN A 68 18.24 8.64 -7.26
N TYR A 69 18.43 7.70 -6.35
CA TYR A 69 18.13 7.87 -4.92
C TYR A 69 19.26 7.38 -4.06
N ARG A 70 19.33 7.92 -2.83
CA ARG A 70 20.21 7.46 -1.76
C ARG A 70 19.42 7.19 -0.50
N VAL A 71 19.79 6.13 0.18
CA VAL A 71 19.27 5.78 1.50
C VAL A 71 20.23 6.31 2.56
N TYR A 72 19.70 7.08 3.50
CA TYR A 72 20.40 7.60 4.66
C TYR A 72 20.07 6.71 5.86
N PHE A 73 21.05 5.99 6.33
CA PHE A 73 20.96 5.23 7.57
C PHE A 73 21.26 6.15 8.75
N GLN A 74 20.86 5.75 9.95
CA GLN A 74 20.97 6.62 11.13
C GLN A 74 22.40 7.02 11.51
N LEU A 75 23.39 6.24 11.11
CA LEU A 75 24.81 6.58 11.33
C LEU A 75 25.36 7.60 10.33
N GLY A 76 24.48 8.19 9.49
CA GLY A 76 24.82 9.33 8.65
C GLY A 76 25.36 9.00 7.26
N ASP A 77 25.67 7.75 6.96
CA ASP A 77 26.19 7.36 5.65
C ASP A 77 25.04 7.23 4.63
N ALA A 78 25.21 7.88 3.46
CA ALA A 78 24.29 7.81 2.34
C ALA A 78 24.75 6.76 1.33
N VAL A 79 23.93 5.75 1.08
CA VAL A 79 24.23 4.66 0.15
C VAL A 79 23.27 4.73 -1.05
N PRO A 80 23.78 4.57 -2.31
CA PRO A 80 22.92 4.49 -3.47
C PRO A 80 21.91 3.35 -3.36
N CYS A 81 20.72 3.53 -3.90
CA CYS A 81 19.70 2.49 -3.94
C CYS A 81 19.02 2.44 -5.31
N GLU A 82 18.44 1.29 -5.62
CA GLU A 82 17.68 1.04 -6.84
C GLU A 82 16.22 0.79 -6.52
N VAL A 83 15.30 1.25 -7.38
CA VAL A 83 13.88 0.96 -7.28
C VAL A 83 13.62 -0.40 -7.87
N LYS A 84 13.31 -1.41 -7.06
CA LYS A 84 12.95 -2.76 -7.52
C LYS A 84 11.58 -2.81 -8.16
N GLY A 85 10.65 -2.04 -7.64
CA GLY A 85 9.31 -1.95 -8.19
C GLY A 85 8.43 -0.98 -7.41
N TYR A 86 7.32 -0.62 -8.00
CA TYR A 86 6.32 0.24 -7.36
C TYR A 86 4.90 -0.18 -7.74
N ASP A 87 3.96 0.13 -6.87
CA ASP A 87 2.53 -0.04 -7.07
C ASP A 87 1.87 1.33 -7.12
N SER A 88 1.60 1.82 -8.31
CA SER A 88 0.92 3.12 -8.50
C SER A 88 -0.54 3.12 -8.01
N LYS A 89 -1.14 1.95 -7.77
CA LYS A 89 -2.51 1.83 -7.21
C LYS A 89 -2.52 2.19 -5.73
N THR A 90 -1.49 1.79 -4.99
CA THR A 90 -1.39 1.99 -3.53
C THR A 90 -0.37 3.05 -3.13
N GLY A 91 0.41 3.57 -4.07
CA GLY A 91 1.49 4.50 -3.79
C GLY A 91 2.66 3.89 -3.01
N LEU A 92 2.91 2.57 -3.17
CA LEU A 92 3.99 1.86 -2.51
C LEU A 92 5.15 1.58 -3.46
N ALA A 93 6.37 1.63 -2.94
CA ALA A 93 7.57 1.28 -3.67
C ALA A 93 8.48 0.40 -2.81
N VAL A 94 9.24 -0.49 -3.45
CA VAL A 94 10.32 -1.23 -2.82
C VAL A 94 11.63 -0.80 -3.46
N VAL A 95 12.57 -0.35 -2.63
CA VAL A 95 13.93 -0.03 -3.05
C VAL A 95 14.92 -1.02 -2.45
N SER A 96 16.04 -1.24 -3.13
CA SER A 96 17.11 -2.10 -2.66
C SER A 96 18.43 -1.34 -2.52
N VAL A 97 19.19 -1.68 -1.49
CA VAL A 97 20.57 -1.26 -1.26
C VAL A 97 21.43 -2.49 -1.27
N LEU A 98 22.51 -2.52 -2.06
CA LEU A 98 23.44 -3.64 -2.07
C LEU A 98 24.26 -3.67 -0.77
N ILE A 99 24.35 -4.84 -0.13
CA ILE A 99 25.16 -5.02 1.09
C ILE A 99 26.63 -4.65 0.86
N SER A 100 27.15 -4.94 -0.33
CA SER A 100 28.53 -4.60 -0.72
C SER A 100 28.83 -3.09 -0.71
N GLN A 101 27.81 -2.26 -0.79
CA GLN A 101 27.94 -0.79 -0.75
C GLN A 101 27.78 -0.22 0.68
N THR A 102 27.50 -1.06 1.67
CA THR A 102 27.32 -0.66 3.06
C THR A 102 28.57 -0.94 3.90
N THR A 103 28.77 -0.13 4.93
CA THR A 103 29.85 -0.35 5.90
C THR A 103 29.43 -1.40 6.96
N ASN A 104 30.42 -2.01 7.62
CA ASN A 104 30.17 -2.90 8.76
C ASN A 104 29.40 -2.19 9.89
N GLY A 105 29.59 -0.88 10.04
CA GLY A 105 28.87 -0.05 11.00
C GLY A 105 27.36 -0.03 10.69
N ILE A 106 27.00 0.23 9.43
CA ILE A 106 25.60 0.21 8.96
C ILE A 106 25.01 -1.18 9.22
N GLN A 107 25.66 -2.24 8.74
CA GLN A 107 25.14 -3.62 8.85
C GLN A 107 24.84 -4.04 10.30
N LYS A 108 25.66 -3.61 11.26
CA LYS A 108 25.43 -3.88 12.70
C LYS A 108 24.35 -3.00 13.32
N SER A 109 24.04 -1.86 12.73
CA SER A 109 23.10 -0.86 13.26
C SER A 109 21.67 -1.05 12.78
N ILE A 110 21.43 -1.81 11.71
CA ILE A 110 20.13 -2.00 11.06
C ILE A 110 19.47 -3.33 11.47
N ALA A 111 18.17 -3.36 11.36
CA ALA A 111 17.35 -4.58 11.49
C ALA A 111 16.14 -4.50 10.58
N ALA A 112 15.68 -5.64 10.06
CA ALA A 112 14.39 -5.71 9.38
C ALA A 112 13.25 -5.63 10.41
N VAL A 113 12.17 -4.93 10.04
CA VAL A 113 10.95 -4.91 10.84
C VAL A 113 10.26 -6.28 10.74
N GLN A 114 9.68 -6.73 11.84
CA GLN A 114 8.82 -7.91 11.80
C GLN A 114 7.48 -7.54 11.15
N MET A 115 7.01 -8.37 10.23
CA MET A 115 5.69 -8.20 9.62
C MET A 115 4.60 -8.62 10.62
N GLY A 116 3.65 -7.73 10.87
CA GLY A 116 2.46 -7.98 11.65
C GLY A 116 1.28 -8.39 10.79
N THR A 117 0.07 -8.35 11.37
CA THR A 117 -1.17 -8.59 10.65
C THR A 117 -2.22 -7.53 10.99
N SER A 118 -2.71 -6.83 9.98
CA SER A 118 -3.77 -5.85 10.17
C SER A 118 -5.16 -6.50 10.38
N LYS A 119 -5.32 -7.77 10.00
CA LYS A 119 -6.59 -8.52 10.17
C LYS A 119 -6.94 -8.82 11.63
N ALA A 120 -5.92 -8.90 12.51
CA ALA A 120 -6.11 -9.18 13.93
C ALA A 120 -6.22 -7.90 14.79
N ILE A 121 -6.09 -6.73 14.18
CA ILE A 121 -6.16 -5.46 14.90
C ILE A 121 -7.63 -5.11 15.20
N SER A 122 -7.89 -4.77 16.46
CA SER A 122 -9.20 -4.33 16.92
C SER A 122 -9.17 -2.89 17.42
N ARG A 123 -10.35 -2.27 17.48
CA ARG A 123 -10.52 -0.92 18.08
C ARG A 123 -10.02 -0.91 19.53
N GLY A 124 -9.44 0.20 19.94
CA GLY A 124 -8.88 0.40 21.29
C GLY A 124 -7.46 -0.13 21.45
N LYS A 125 -6.90 -0.85 20.47
CA LYS A 125 -5.50 -1.25 20.48
C LYS A 125 -4.57 -0.07 20.27
N TYR A 126 -3.45 -0.09 20.95
CA TYR A 126 -2.40 0.91 20.76
C TYR A 126 -1.71 0.74 19.40
N VAL A 127 -1.28 1.84 18.86
CA VAL A 127 -0.50 1.93 17.63
C VAL A 127 0.62 2.94 17.81
N ILE A 128 1.77 2.64 17.23
CA ILE A 128 2.93 3.52 17.20
C ILE A 128 3.14 3.96 15.76
N ALA A 129 2.94 5.24 15.49
CA ALA A 129 3.23 5.85 14.20
C ALA A 129 4.70 6.30 14.18
N VAL A 130 5.46 5.86 13.18
CA VAL A 130 6.90 6.12 13.05
C VAL A 130 7.23 6.62 11.65
N GLY A 131 8.29 7.40 11.55
CA GLY A 131 8.79 7.96 10.29
C GLY A 131 8.57 9.45 10.20
N ASN A 132 7.55 9.88 9.46
CA ASN A 132 7.18 11.28 9.29
C ASN A 132 5.66 11.49 9.49
N PRO A 133 5.04 10.95 10.56
CA PRO A 133 3.59 11.00 10.71
C PRO A 133 3.03 12.41 10.86
N LEU A 134 3.84 13.38 11.28
CA LEU A 134 3.46 14.79 11.46
C LEU A 134 4.07 15.74 10.42
N GLY A 135 4.74 15.22 9.41
CA GLY A 135 5.51 16.04 8.47
C GLY A 135 6.94 16.33 8.93
N ASN A 136 7.37 15.87 10.12
CA ASN A 136 8.75 15.96 10.61
C ASN A 136 9.40 14.58 10.58
N MET A 137 10.54 14.47 9.88
CA MET A 137 11.29 13.22 9.79
C MET A 137 11.73 12.69 11.17
N SER A 138 11.82 11.36 11.27
CA SER A 138 12.20 10.67 12.51
C SER A 138 11.29 10.94 13.71
N SER A 139 10.03 11.29 13.46
CA SER A 139 9.06 11.50 14.51
C SER A 139 8.36 10.18 14.90
N VAL A 140 7.96 10.11 16.16
CA VAL A 140 7.22 8.97 16.73
C VAL A 140 5.99 9.47 17.46
N GLN A 141 4.85 8.86 17.20
CA GLN A 141 3.62 9.13 17.94
C GLN A 141 2.97 7.84 18.43
N VAL A 142 2.31 7.92 19.56
CA VAL A 142 1.53 6.80 20.12
C VAL A 142 0.07 7.21 20.15
N GLY A 143 -0.77 6.35 19.60
CA GLY A 143 -2.21 6.54 19.58
C GLY A 143 -2.96 5.24 19.77
N ILE A 144 -4.25 5.27 19.49
CA ILE A 144 -5.13 4.10 19.51
C ILE A 144 -5.88 3.98 18.19
N ILE A 145 -6.14 2.75 17.79
CA ILE A 145 -7.01 2.45 16.66
C ILE A 145 -8.46 2.75 17.05
N ASN A 146 -9.08 3.72 16.38
CA ASN A 146 -10.50 4.04 16.56
C ASN A 146 -11.40 3.29 15.57
N SER A 147 -10.90 2.93 14.40
CA SER A 147 -11.68 2.15 13.44
C SER A 147 -10.81 1.25 12.57
N THR A 148 -11.34 0.06 12.26
CA THR A 148 -10.81 -0.89 11.28
C THR A 148 -11.86 -1.22 10.21
N SER A 149 -12.94 -0.44 10.14
CA SER A 149 -14.10 -0.72 9.29
C SER A 149 -14.13 0.12 8.02
N PHE A 150 -13.23 1.10 7.90
CA PHE A 150 -13.14 1.87 6.66
C PHE A 150 -12.50 1.04 5.56
N VAL A 151 -13.18 0.98 4.43
CA VAL A 151 -12.70 0.31 3.23
C VAL A 151 -12.59 1.36 2.14
N SER A 152 -11.41 1.53 1.60
CA SER A 152 -11.18 2.41 0.45
C SER A 152 -11.20 1.60 -0.84
N SER A 153 -11.89 2.10 -1.86
CA SER A 153 -11.91 1.51 -3.20
C SER A 153 -10.64 1.92 -3.93
N TYR A 154 -9.83 0.93 -4.31
CA TYR A 154 -8.66 1.10 -5.16
C TYR A 154 -8.93 0.48 -6.53
N VAL A 155 -8.04 0.74 -7.47
CA VAL A 155 -8.11 0.04 -8.76
C VAL A 155 -7.86 -1.45 -8.54
N ASP A 156 -8.75 -2.27 -9.07
CA ASP A 156 -8.77 -3.73 -9.00
C ASP A 156 -8.99 -4.32 -7.60
N GLY A 157 -9.53 -3.55 -6.67
CA GLY A 157 -9.81 -4.07 -5.34
C GLY A 157 -10.15 -3.03 -4.28
N VAL A 158 -10.03 -3.45 -3.04
CA VAL A 158 -10.31 -2.63 -1.86
C VAL A 158 -9.24 -2.85 -0.80
N ILE A 159 -8.95 -1.82 -0.02
CA ILE A 159 -7.99 -1.89 1.08
C ILE A 159 -8.67 -1.43 2.36
N THR A 160 -8.45 -2.16 3.44
CA THR A 160 -8.91 -1.79 4.77
C THR A 160 -8.01 -0.69 5.33
N LEU A 161 -8.61 0.41 5.77
CA LEU A 161 -7.92 1.51 6.43
C LEU A 161 -8.00 1.36 7.95
N LEU A 162 -6.85 1.44 8.58
CA LEU A 162 -6.72 1.58 10.03
C LEU A 162 -6.79 3.08 10.36
N SER A 163 -7.85 3.52 11.04
CA SER A 163 -8.01 4.91 11.49
C SER A 163 -7.61 5.03 12.95
N THR A 164 -6.98 6.14 13.32
CA THR A 164 -6.46 6.39 14.67
C THR A 164 -7.03 7.67 15.26
N ASN A 165 -6.73 7.93 16.53
CA ASN A 165 -6.98 9.22 17.19
C ASN A 165 -5.85 10.24 16.97
N LEU A 166 -4.79 9.86 16.23
CA LEU A 166 -3.69 10.75 15.89
C LEU A 166 -4.14 11.75 14.83
N ILE A 167 -3.76 13.01 15.00
CA ILE A 167 -4.10 14.12 14.09
C ILE A 167 -2.82 14.62 13.45
N SER A 168 -2.83 14.82 12.14
CA SER A 168 -1.78 15.49 11.40
C SER A 168 -2.35 16.72 10.68
N GLN A 169 -1.60 17.81 10.71
CA GLN A 169 -1.92 19.04 9.94
C GLN A 169 -1.24 19.04 8.57
N SER A 170 -0.37 18.09 8.30
CA SER A 170 0.42 17.97 7.07
C SER A 170 0.25 16.58 6.46
N LYS A 171 0.61 16.43 5.19
CA LYS A 171 0.69 15.14 4.51
C LYS A 171 1.89 14.34 5.05
N GLY A 172 1.77 13.84 6.28
CA GLY A 172 2.77 12.98 6.88
C GLY A 172 2.91 11.65 6.13
N SER A 173 4.02 11.00 6.30
CA SER A 173 4.30 9.66 5.75
C SER A 173 4.85 8.76 6.84
N GLY A 174 4.87 7.46 6.62
CA GLY A 174 5.45 6.54 7.60
C GLY A 174 4.62 5.27 7.81
N PHE A 175 4.77 4.70 8.98
CA PHE A 175 4.34 3.33 9.24
C PHE A 175 3.66 3.21 10.60
N PHE A 176 2.70 2.29 10.69
CA PHE A 176 2.10 1.90 11.95
C PHE A 176 2.70 0.58 12.42
N LEU A 177 3.16 0.59 13.67
CA LEU A 177 3.62 -0.59 14.37
C LEU A 177 2.66 -0.93 15.51
N ASP A 178 2.53 -2.22 15.81
CA ASP A 178 1.81 -2.69 16.99
C ASP A 178 2.64 -2.55 18.28
N GLU A 179 2.07 -3.00 19.40
CA GLU A 179 2.72 -2.97 20.71
C GLU A 179 3.99 -3.82 20.81
N ASP A 180 4.19 -4.77 19.89
CA ASP A 180 5.37 -5.62 19.80
C ASP A 180 6.39 -5.10 18.76
N GLY A 181 6.12 -3.95 18.12
CA GLY A 181 6.98 -3.34 17.11
C GLY A 181 6.85 -3.97 15.72
N ARG A 182 5.76 -4.73 15.45
CA ARG A 182 5.51 -5.33 14.14
C ARG A 182 4.79 -4.35 13.23
N LEU A 183 5.14 -4.35 11.95
CA LEU A 183 4.51 -3.51 10.93
C LEU A 183 3.07 -3.97 10.67
N ILE A 184 2.09 -3.10 10.95
CA ILE A 184 0.66 -3.37 10.76
C ILE A 184 -0.01 -2.47 9.73
N GLY A 185 0.62 -1.35 9.38
CA GLY A 185 0.05 -0.43 8.41
C GLY A 185 1.03 0.57 7.83
N ILE A 186 0.64 1.19 6.72
CA ILE A 186 1.41 2.20 6.00
C ILE A 186 0.57 3.46 5.93
N ILE A 187 1.04 4.57 6.49
CA ILE A 187 0.30 5.84 6.55
C ILE A 187 -0.07 6.28 5.13
N THR A 188 -1.32 6.67 4.93
CA THR A 188 -1.83 7.11 3.64
C THR A 188 -2.73 8.33 3.81
N HIS A 189 -2.83 9.13 2.76
CA HIS A 189 -3.77 10.24 2.64
C HIS A 189 -4.93 9.91 1.67
N ASP A 190 -4.92 8.72 1.07
CA ASP A 190 -6.00 8.28 0.19
C ASP A 190 -7.28 8.01 0.99
N GLY A 191 -8.42 8.32 0.40
CA GLY A 191 -9.74 8.18 1.03
C GLY A 191 -10.24 9.43 1.76
N ASP A 192 -9.51 10.55 1.69
CA ASP A 192 -9.93 11.84 2.26
C ASP A 192 -10.74 12.71 1.27
N GLU A 193 -11.54 12.10 0.38
CA GLU A 193 -12.53 12.86 -0.41
C GLU A 193 -13.60 13.51 0.48
N ALA A 194 -13.79 13.02 1.71
CA ALA A 194 -14.60 13.66 2.73
C ALA A 194 -13.71 14.54 3.63
N LYS A 195 -13.59 15.77 3.30
CA LYS A 195 -12.83 16.91 3.82
C LYS A 195 -12.86 17.21 5.34
N GLU A 196 -13.13 16.29 6.26
CA GLU A 196 -13.50 16.68 7.63
C GLU A 196 -12.66 16.08 8.77
N THR A 197 -11.75 15.16 8.53
CA THR A 197 -10.95 14.63 9.65
C THR A 197 -9.46 14.57 9.34
N ASN A 198 -8.68 15.36 10.09
CA ASN A 198 -7.21 15.31 10.06
C ASN A 198 -6.66 14.06 10.77
N PHE A 199 -7.46 13.00 10.97
CA PHE A 199 -7.01 11.78 11.60
C PHE A 199 -6.08 10.99 10.68
N ILE A 200 -4.94 10.58 11.23
CA ILE A 200 -3.98 9.74 10.51
C ILE A 200 -4.62 8.36 10.26
N LYS A 201 -4.60 7.94 9.00
CA LYS A 201 -5.04 6.62 8.54
C LYS A 201 -3.87 5.86 7.94
N ALA A 202 -3.96 4.54 7.92
CA ALA A 202 -2.98 3.69 7.28
C ALA A 202 -3.63 2.57 6.49
N LEU A 203 -3.02 2.20 5.35
CA LEU A 203 -3.34 0.96 4.63
C LEU A 203 -2.99 -0.23 5.51
N GLY A 204 -3.93 -1.16 5.71
CA GLY A 204 -3.66 -2.37 6.45
C GLY A 204 -2.63 -3.25 5.74
N ILE A 205 -1.54 -3.60 6.42
CA ILE A 205 -0.42 -4.34 5.81
C ILE A 205 -0.85 -5.66 5.17
N SER A 206 -1.82 -6.36 5.76
CA SER A 206 -2.30 -7.65 5.25
C SER A 206 -2.98 -7.58 3.88
N ASP A 207 -3.43 -6.39 3.45
CA ASP A 207 -4.10 -6.21 2.17
C ASP A 207 -3.11 -5.92 1.03
N VAL A 208 -1.86 -5.56 1.36
CA VAL A 208 -0.80 -5.22 0.41
C VAL A 208 0.38 -6.20 0.42
N THR A 209 0.41 -7.18 1.34
CA THR A 209 1.55 -8.10 1.51
C THR A 209 1.91 -8.82 0.20
N THR A 210 0.93 -9.39 -0.52
CA THR A 210 1.19 -10.08 -1.79
C THR A 210 1.83 -9.16 -2.83
N ASN A 211 1.37 -7.92 -2.92
CA ASN A 211 1.95 -6.93 -3.82
C ASN A 211 3.39 -6.58 -3.39
N LEU A 212 3.64 -6.41 -2.09
CA LEU A 212 4.98 -6.14 -1.57
C LEU A 212 5.95 -7.28 -1.86
N GLU A 213 5.51 -8.54 -1.73
CA GLU A 213 6.32 -9.72 -2.08
C GLU A 213 6.66 -9.73 -3.58
N ARG A 214 5.72 -9.36 -4.45
CA ARG A 214 5.99 -9.22 -5.89
C ARG A 214 7.02 -8.14 -6.16
N LEU A 215 6.84 -6.94 -5.60
CA LEU A 215 7.76 -5.81 -5.76
C LEU A 215 9.16 -6.14 -5.21
N ALA A 216 9.26 -6.79 -4.06
CA ALA A 216 10.51 -7.23 -3.47
C ALA A 216 11.28 -8.21 -4.37
N ASN A 217 10.57 -8.99 -5.17
CA ASN A 217 11.14 -9.91 -6.16
C ASN A 217 11.30 -9.28 -7.56
N GLY A 218 11.14 -7.97 -7.70
CA GLY A 218 11.24 -7.27 -8.97
C GLY A 218 10.14 -7.62 -9.99
N LYS A 219 9.01 -8.14 -9.49
CA LYS A 219 7.85 -8.49 -10.33
C LYS A 219 6.85 -7.35 -10.36
N ASN A 220 6.33 -7.04 -11.54
CA ASN A 220 5.25 -6.07 -11.71
C ASN A 220 3.92 -6.61 -11.17
N ILE A 221 3.02 -5.69 -10.81
CA ILE A 221 1.70 -6.00 -10.28
C ILE A 221 0.70 -6.10 -11.43
N PRO A 222 -0.11 -7.17 -11.49
CA PRO A 222 -1.14 -7.32 -12.50
C PRO A 222 -2.14 -6.17 -12.45
N TYR A 223 -2.54 -5.69 -13.60
CA TYR A 223 -3.48 -4.60 -13.78
C TYR A 223 -4.64 -5.03 -14.66
N PHE A 224 -5.85 -4.83 -14.14
CA PHE A 224 -7.11 -5.10 -14.82
C PHE A 224 -7.81 -3.79 -15.22
N GLY A 225 -7.89 -2.83 -14.31
CA GLY A 225 -8.36 -1.47 -14.57
C GLY A 225 -9.84 -1.24 -14.31
N ILE A 226 -10.36 -1.72 -13.18
CA ILE A 226 -11.72 -1.44 -12.72
C ILE A 226 -11.72 -0.89 -11.29
N ARG A 227 -12.71 -0.05 -10.97
CA ARG A 227 -13.07 0.25 -9.58
C ARG A 227 -14.30 -0.55 -9.22
N VAL A 228 -14.31 -1.10 -8.02
CA VAL A 228 -15.31 -2.09 -7.62
C VAL A 228 -15.76 -1.91 -6.18
N SER A 229 -16.99 -2.38 -5.91
CA SER A 229 -17.53 -2.56 -4.57
C SER A 229 -18.17 -3.94 -4.42
N THR A 230 -18.45 -4.32 -3.19
CA THR A 230 -19.09 -5.61 -2.88
C THR A 230 -20.60 -5.45 -2.81
N VAL A 231 -21.34 -6.23 -3.61
CA VAL A 231 -22.79 -6.42 -3.42
C VAL A 231 -22.98 -7.48 -2.34
N THR A 232 -23.15 -7.02 -1.10
CA THR A 232 -23.41 -7.92 0.03
C THR A 232 -24.82 -8.51 -0.07
N GLU A 233 -25.08 -9.62 0.64
CA GLU A 233 -26.40 -10.26 0.70
C GLU A 233 -27.51 -9.27 1.06
N LYS A 234 -27.23 -8.33 1.98
CA LYS A 234 -28.18 -7.28 2.36
C LYS A 234 -28.48 -6.35 1.19
N ILE A 235 -27.44 -5.83 0.53
CA ILE A 235 -27.58 -4.92 -0.64
C ILE A 235 -28.30 -5.65 -1.79
N ALA A 236 -27.96 -6.91 -2.02
CA ALA A 236 -28.58 -7.75 -3.04
C ALA A 236 -30.10 -7.86 -2.84
N ARG A 237 -30.53 -8.17 -1.61
CA ARG A 237 -31.96 -8.29 -1.28
C ARG A 237 -32.71 -6.95 -1.35
N GLU A 238 -32.11 -5.86 -0.82
CA GLU A 238 -32.76 -4.55 -0.78
C GLU A 238 -32.93 -3.90 -2.17
N ASN A 239 -32.06 -4.26 -3.12
CA ASN A 239 -32.03 -3.65 -4.46
C ASN A 239 -32.30 -4.64 -5.60
N GLU A 240 -32.68 -5.89 -5.30
CA GLU A 240 -32.95 -6.95 -6.28
C GLU A 240 -31.72 -7.21 -7.21
N LEU A 241 -30.50 -7.12 -6.65
CA LEU A 241 -29.24 -7.32 -7.37
C LEU A 241 -28.71 -8.75 -7.19
N PRO A 242 -28.01 -9.33 -8.18
CA PRO A 242 -27.19 -10.50 -7.94
C PRO A 242 -26.06 -10.21 -6.94
N GLU A 243 -25.72 -11.18 -6.09
CA GLU A 243 -24.50 -11.09 -5.29
C GLU A 243 -23.25 -11.14 -6.16
N GLY A 244 -22.19 -10.43 -5.75
CA GLY A 244 -20.91 -10.42 -6.47
C GLY A 244 -20.18 -9.09 -6.34
N VAL A 245 -19.33 -8.81 -7.31
CA VAL A 245 -18.47 -7.63 -7.35
C VAL A 245 -19.02 -6.63 -8.38
N TYR A 246 -19.58 -5.54 -7.88
CA TYR A 246 -20.14 -4.48 -8.71
C TYR A 246 -19.04 -3.61 -9.32
N VAL A 247 -19.10 -3.38 -10.64
CA VAL A 247 -18.22 -2.49 -11.37
C VAL A 247 -18.72 -1.06 -11.27
N GLU A 248 -18.05 -0.23 -10.47
CA GLU A 248 -18.36 1.19 -10.29
C GLU A 248 -17.90 2.03 -11.48
N SER A 249 -16.70 1.72 -11.98
CA SER A 249 -16.16 2.35 -13.18
C SER A 249 -15.08 1.48 -13.83
N VAL A 250 -14.88 1.68 -15.12
CA VAL A 250 -13.77 1.13 -15.90
C VAL A 250 -12.78 2.25 -16.15
N ILE A 251 -11.50 1.98 -15.92
CA ILE A 251 -10.43 2.97 -16.09
C ILE A 251 -10.11 3.13 -17.57
N LEU A 252 -9.91 4.36 -18.00
CA LEU A 252 -9.51 4.67 -19.37
C LEU A 252 -8.19 3.97 -19.72
N ASP A 253 -8.08 3.52 -20.96
CA ASP A 253 -6.90 2.83 -21.49
C ASP A 253 -6.47 1.58 -20.70
N SER A 254 -7.40 0.96 -19.97
CA SER A 254 -7.15 -0.25 -19.20
C SER A 254 -7.46 -1.53 -19.99
N PRO A 255 -6.91 -2.69 -19.56
CA PRO A 255 -7.32 -3.99 -20.10
C PRO A 255 -8.83 -4.24 -20.04
N ALA A 256 -9.49 -3.83 -18.96
CA ALA A 256 -10.95 -3.95 -18.83
C ALA A 256 -11.71 -3.12 -19.88
N MET A 257 -11.20 -1.93 -20.22
CA MET A 257 -11.81 -1.07 -21.24
C MET A 257 -11.73 -1.67 -22.65
N ALA A 258 -10.66 -2.43 -22.93
CA ALA A 258 -10.52 -3.13 -24.21
C ALA A 258 -11.49 -4.31 -24.36
N THR A 259 -12.32 -4.57 -23.34
CA THR A 259 -13.30 -5.66 -23.32
C THR A 259 -14.72 -5.11 -23.33
N ALA A 260 -15.70 -6.00 -23.20
CA ALA A 260 -17.10 -5.61 -23.10
C ALA A 260 -17.54 -5.23 -21.67
N ILE A 261 -16.63 -5.16 -20.67
CA ILE A 261 -16.97 -4.83 -19.28
C ILE A 261 -17.35 -3.34 -19.18
N GLN A 262 -18.40 -3.06 -18.42
CA GLN A 262 -18.91 -1.70 -18.23
C GLN A 262 -19.41 -1.45 -16.81
N LYS A 263 -19.57 -0.18 -16.44
CA LYS A 263 -20.22 0.21 -15.19
C LYS A 263 -21.60 -0.45 -15.06
N GLY A 264 -21.89 -0.99 -13.88
CA GLY A 264 -23.16 -1.68 -13.59
C GLY A 264 -23.10 -3.20 -13.75
N ASP A 265 -22.01 -3.75 -14.31
CA ASP A 265 -21.79 -5.19 -14.33
C ASP A 265 -21.50 -5.72 -12.93
N ILE A 266 -21.91 -6.97 -12.66
CA ILE A 266 -21.63 -7.65 -11.40
C ILE A 266 -20.82 -8.90 -11.71
N ILE A 267 -19.53 -8.85 -11.41
CA ILE A 267 -18.58 -9.95 -11.64
C ILE A 267 -18.83 -11.05 -10.60
N GLN A 268 -18.97 -12.29 -11.05
CA GLN A 268 -19.17 -13.46 -10.20
C GLN A 268 -18.05 -14.48 -10.27
N GLU A 269 -17.30 -14.50 -11.40
CA GLU A 269 -16.17 -15.44 -11.57
C GLU A 269 -15.04 -14.79 -12.36
N VAL A 270 -13.80 -15.14 -11.97
CA VAL A 270 -12.56 -14.77 -12.64
C VAL A 270 -11.73 -16.03 -12.87
N GLY A 271 -11.55 -16.42 -14.12
CA GLY A 271 -10.99 -17.71 -14.47
C GLY A 271 -11.86 -18.84 -13.92
N LYS A 272 -11.32 -19.65 -13.03
CA LYS A 272 -12.03 -20.75 -12.34
C LYS A 272 -12.46 -20.38 -10.92
N ASN A 273 -12.27 -19.12 -10.50
CA ASN A 273 -12.48 -18.69 -9.13
C ASN A 273 -13.79 -17.92 -9.02
N SER A 274 -14.71 -18.36 -8.18
CA SER A 274 -15.89 -17.57 -7.80
C SER A 274 -15.46 -16.39 -6.91
N VAL A 275 -15.98 -15.21 -7.21
CA VAL A 275 -15.71 -13.97 -6.47
C VAL A 275 -17.02 -13.34 -5.99
N LYS A 276 -17.18 -13.25 -4.67
CA LYS A 276 -18.35 -12.65 -4.02
C LYS A 276 -18.07 -11.26 -3.45
N THR A 277 -16.81 -10.93 -3.26
CA THR A 277 -16.39 -9.64 -2.66
C THR A 277 -15.26 -9.02 -3.45
N ALA A 278 -15.18 -7.67 -3.43
CA ALA A 278 -14.08 -6.93 -4.04
C ALA A 278 -12.70 -7.38 -3.50
N LYS A 279 -12.63 -7.80 -2.23
CA LYS A 279 -11.42 -8.34 -1.63
C LYS A 279 -11.02 -9.70 -2.21
N GLN A 280 -12.00 -10.58 -2.47
CA GLN A 280 -11.73 -11.87 -3.16
C GLN A 280 -11.27 -11.62 -4.59
N LEU A 281 -11.88 -10.67 -5.32
CA LEU A 281 -11.43 -10.29 -6.65
C LEU A 281 -9.96 -9.87 -6.63
N GLN A 282 -9.58 -8.95 -5.73
CA GLN A 282 -8.21 -8.49 -5.55
C GLN A 282 -7.23 -9.65 -5.29
N GLN A 283 -7.59 -10.58 -4.38
CA GLN A 283 -6.78 -11.76 -4.07
C GLN A 283 -6.62 -12.69 -5.27
N VAL A 284 -7.70 -12.90 -6.03
CA VAL A 284 -7.65 -13.74 -7.24
C VAL A 284 -6.76 -13.10 -8.29
N LEU A 285 -6.93 -11.78 -8.57
CA LEU A 285 -6.11 -11.06 -9.55
C LEU A 285 -4.62 -11.06 -9.17
N SER A 286 -4.28 -10.91 -7.89
CA SER A 286 -2.89 -10.87 -7.42
C SER A 286 -2.13 -12.20 -7.60
N ASN A 287 -2.84 -13.31 -7.79
CA ASN A 287 -2.24 -14.62 -8.02
C ASN A 287 -1.90 -14.91 -9.51
N TYR A 288 -2.38 -14.06 -10.42
CA TYR A 288 -2.07 -14.22 -11.84
C TYR A 288 -0.79 -13.46 -12.23
N GLU A 289 -0.18 -13.90 -13.30
CA GLU A 289 0.95 -13.18 -13.91
C GLU A 289 0.46 -12.21 -14.98
N ILE A 290 1.28 -11.21 -15.31
CA ILE A 290 1.05 -10.30 -16.42
C ILE A 290 1.03 -11.11 -17.73
N GLY A 291 0.15 -10.75 -18.66
CA GLY A 291 -0.09 -11.50 -19.89
C GLY A 291 -1.10 -12.65 -19.73
N ALA A 292 -1.54 -12.97 -18.52
CA ALA A 292 -2.58 -13.98 -18.31
C ALA A 292 -3.90 -13.54 -18.96
N ASN A 293 -4.48 -14.41 -19.79
CA ASN A 293 -5.81 -14.21 -20.37
C ASN A 293 -6.85 -14.90 -19.48
N LEU A 294 -7.77 -14.10 -18.93
CA LEU A 294 -8.75 -14.55 -17.94
C LEU A 294 -10.16 -14.47 -18.51
N SER A 295 -10.94 -15.53 -18.33
CA SER A 295 -12.39 -15.48 -18.52
C SER A 295 -13.05 -14.76 -17.33
N ILE A 296 -13.94 -13.83 -17.61
CA ILE A 296 -14.71 -13.09 -16.61
C ILE A 296 -16.18 -13.38 -16.84
N SER A 297 -16.82 -14.05 -15.89
CA SER A 297 -18.27 -14.26 -15.89
C SER A 297 -18.94 -13.19 -15.04
N LEU A 298 -19.87 -12.45 -15.63
CA LEU A 298 -20.55 -11.34 -14.99
C LEU A 298 -22.07 -11.35 -15.27
N LYS A 299 -22.83 -10.68 -14.42
CA LYS A 299 -24.25 -10.40 -14.60
C LYS A 299 -24.41 -8.96 -15.07
N ARG A 300 -25.13 -8.77 -16.16
CA ARG A 300 -25.49 -7.48 -16.73
C ARG A 300 -27.00 -7.29 -16.73
N PHE A 301 -27.43 -6.13 -16.28
CA PHE A 301 -28.85 -5.78 -16.33
C PHE A 301 -29.34 -5.60 -17.76
N SER A 302 -30.52 -6.12 -18.06
CA SER A 302 -31.22 -5.95 -19.33
C SER A 302 -32.73 -5.75 -19.08
N PRO A 303 -33.51 -5.30 -20.07
CA PRO A 303 -34.96 -5.13 -19.89
C PRO A 303 -35.70 -6.38 -19.44
N THR A 304 -35.13 -7.56 -19.63
CA THR A 304 -35.66 -8.86 -19.21
C THR A 304 -35.01 -9.44 -17.95
N GLY A 305 -34.29 -8.61 -17.18
CA GLY A 305 -33.55 -9.01 -15.97
C GLY A 305 -32.07 -9.23 -16.22
N TYR A 306 -31.37 -9.77 -15.23
CA TYR A 306 -29.93 -10.01 -15.29
C TYR A 306 -29.56 -11.19 -16.20
N LYS A 307 -28.66 -10.94 -17.15
CA LYS A 307 -28.11 -11.96 -18.06
C LYS A 307 -26.66 -12.23 -17.75
N THR A 308 -26.23 -13.47 -17.93
CA THR A 308 -24.82 -13.83 -17.84
C THR A 308 -24.09 -13.39 -19.11
N VAL A 309 -22.98 -12.68 -18.95
CA VAL A 309 -22.06 -12.28 -20.02
C VAL A 309 -20.68 -12.87 -19.71
N LEU A 310 -20.03 -13.39 -20.72
CA LEU A 310 -18.65 -13.92 -20.63
C LEU A 310 -17.73 -12.98 -21.44
N CYS A 311 -16.70 -12.49 -20.78
CA CYS A 311 -15.66 -11.64 -21.38
C CYS A 311 -14.29 -12.27 -21.16
N TYR A 312 -13.30 -11.85 -21.95
CA TYR A 312 -11.91 -12.26 -21.80
C TYR A 312 -11.02 -11.04 -21.67
N VAL A 313 -10.14 -11.05 -20.68
CA VAL A 313 -9.25 -9.94 -20.36
C VAL A 313 -7.83 -10.44 -20.25
N THR A 314 -6.89 -9.78 -20.92
CA THR A 314 -5.46 -10.04 -20.75
C THR A 314 -4.90 -9.02 -19.76
N LEU A 315 -4.38 -9.50 -18.63
CA LEU A 315 -3.79 -8.62 -17.61
C LEU A 315 -2.50 -7.99 -18.12
N THR A 316 -2.33 -6.70 -17.87
CA THR A 316 -1.10 -5.95 -18.19
C THR A 316 -0.41 -5.44 -16.92
N SER A 317 0.63 -4.65 -17.07
CA SER A 317 1.21 -3.82 -16.02
C SER A 317 0.78 -2.37 -16.22
N LEU A 318 0.49 -1.65 -15.14
CA LEU A 318 0.23 -0.21 -15.24
C LEU A 318 1.46 0.58 -15.76
N MET A 319 2.66 -0.02 -15.70
CA MET A 319 3.89 0.55 -16.25
C MET A 319 3.96 0.46 -17.79
N GLU A 320 3.25 -0.47 -18.40
CA GLU A 320 3.27 -0.70 -19.86
C GLU A 320 2.30 0.21 -20.62
N LEU A 321 1.46 0.96 -19.88
CA LEU A 321 0.42 1.84 -20.44
C LEU A 321 0.85 3.31 -20.58
N LYS A 322 2.17 3.60 -20.52
CA LYS A 322 2.72 4.97 -20.68
C LYS A 322 3.44 5.12 -22.00
#